data_6e0898544a5b91eb00ff1c47d7b169b4
#
_entry.id   6e0898544a5b91eb00ff1c47d7b169b4
#
_cell.length_a   1.000
_cell.length_b   1.000
_cell.length_c   1.000
_cell.angle_alpha   90.00
_cell.angle_beta   90.00
_cell.angle_gamma   90.00
#
_symmetry.space_group_name_H-M   'P 1'
#
loop_
_entity.id
_entity.type
_entity.pdbx_description
1 polymer ?
#
loop_
_entity_poly.entity_id
_entity_poly.type
_entity_poly.pdbx_seq_one_letter_code
_entity_poly.pdbx_strand_id
1 'polypeptide(L)'
;MRNKGFTIIEVLISLVILSMIAIVSSNILKSSLNTEQETLLQLNSIKELNLASTIIRRDLRQIVNINSKDFYGNNLYGNFISQINSQSLMFNSNIKSLSNEVSPIKRIQYELDNNILIRKQYFSSNPYDQDDFIKIELIKNIDNLSFSFFHENSWHQSWPVSLNTSNKIPILVKIEFTKKNKEYTWIIDPNITHVL
;
A
#
# COMPACT_ATOMS: atom_id res chain seq x y z
N MET A 1 -52.90 -55.12 19.91
CA MET A 1 -51.74 -54.25 19.77
C MET A 1 -51.64 -53.41 21.04
N ARG A 2 -50.61 -53.57 21.89
CA ARG A 2 -50.42 -52.78 23.12
C ARG A 2 -49.78 -51.44 22.74
N ASN A 3 -50.52 -50.35 22.75
CA ASN A 3 -49.97 -48.99 22.63
C ASN A 3 -49.11 -48.71 23.86
N LYS A 4 -47.78 -48.72 23.69
CA LYS A 4 -46.84 -48.28 24.71
C LYS A 4 -46.78 -46.76 24.58
N GLY A 5 -47.40 -46.03 25.51
CA GLY A 5 -47.24 -44.58 25.63
C GLY A 5 -45.84 -44.23 26.11
N PHE A 6 -45.33 -43.04 25.73
CA PHE A 6 -44.08 -42.49 26.24
C PHE A 6 -44.19 -42.23 27.74
N THR A 7 -43.10 -42.52 28.45
CA THR A 7 -42.97 -42.18 29.86
C THR A 7 -42.54 -40.72 30.04
N ILE A 8 -42.97 -40.06 31.10
CA ILE A 8 -42.59 -38.69 31.44
C ILE A 8 -41.05 -38.57 31.53
N ILE A 9 -40.37 -39.61 32.01
CA ILE A 9 -38.91 -39.61 32.15
C ILE A 9 -38.21 -39.62 30.79
N GLU A 10 -38.73 -40.33 29.79
CA GLU A 10 -38.18 -40.32 28.41
C GLU A 10 -38.27 -38.93 27.77
N VAL A 11 -39.41 -38.23 28.02
CA VAL A 11 -39.57 -36.86 27.51
C VAL A 11 -38.60 -35.89 28.20
N LEU A 12 -38.40 -36.01 29.51
CA LEU A 12 -37.44 -35.19 30.23
C LEU A 12 -36.03 -35.41 29.77
N ILE A 13 -35.59 -36.66 29.59
CA ILE A 13 -34.25 -36.98 29.09
C ILE A 13 -34.05 -36.44 27.67
N SER A 14 -35.07 -36.59 26.82
CA SER A 14 -35.02 -36.06 25.44
C SER A 14 -34.86 -34.53 25.40
N LEU A 15 -35.57 -33.80 26.29
CA LEU A 15 -35.43 -32.34 26.41
C LEU A 15 -34.04 -31.91 26.92
N VAL A 16 -33.46 -32.65 27.88
CA VAL A 16 -32.08 -32.38 28.33
C VAL A 16 -31.11 -32.57 27.19
N ILE A 17 -31.19 -33.68 26.46
CA ILE A 17 -30.28 -33.93 25.31
C ILE A 17 -30.47 -32.86 24.25
N LEU A 18 -31.71 -32.50 23.90
CA LEU A 18 -31.99 -31.45 22.92
C LEU A 18 -31.41 -30.10 23.33
N SER A 19 -31.55 -29.75 24.63
CA SER A 19 -30.95 -28.48 25.13
C SER A 19 -29.44 -28.48 25.07
N MET A 20 -28.77 -29.59 25.38
CA MET A 20 -27.31 -29.71 25.24
C MET A 20 -26.87 -29.56 23.78
N ILE A 21 -27.55 -30.21 22.83
CA ILE A 21 -27.27 -30.09 21.40
C ILE A 21 -27.45 -28.62 20.95
N ALA A 22 -28.53 -27.97 21.39
CA ALA A 22 -28.76 -26.56 21.04
C ALA A 22 -27.67 -25.62 21.55
N ILE A 23 -27.19 -25.82 22.78
CA ILE A 23 -26.09 -25.02 23.36
C ILE A 23 -24.81 -25.25 22.59
N VAL A 24 -24.43 -26.50 22.33
CA VAL A 24 -23.21 -26.84 21.59
C VAL A 24 -23.25 -26.25 20.15
N SER A 25 -24.37 -26.43 19.46
CA SER A 25 -24.58 -25.89 18.13
C SER A 25 -24.48 -24.37 18.09
N SER A 26 -25.08 -23.68 19.08
CA SER A 26 -24.97 -22.22 19.20
C SER A 26 -23.53 -21.74 19.42
N ASN A 27 -22.76 -22.46 20.24
CA ASN A 27 -21.35 -22.13 20.50
C ASN A 27 -20.48 -22.32 19.24
N ILE A 28 -20.70 -23.41 18.49
CA ILE A 28 -20.01 -23.68 17.23
C ILE A 28 -20.32 -22.56 16.23
N LEU A 29 -21.59 -22.18 16.09
CA LEU A 29 -22.00 -21.12 15.18
C LEU A 29 -21.33 -19.77 15.54
N LYS A 30 -21.35 -19.39 16.81
CA LYS A 30 -20.67 -18.16 17.27
C LYS A 30 -19.18 -18.18 16.98
N SER A 31 -18.49 -19.29 17.26
CA SER A 31 -17.07 -19.45 16.98
C SER A 31 -16.78 -19.34 15.48
N SER A 32 -17.60 -19.94 14.64
CA SER A 32 -17.48 -19.88 13.19
C SER A 32 -17.63 -18.45 12.67
N LEU A 33 -18.62 -17.70 13.14
CA LEU A 33 -18.84 -16.31 12.75
C LEU A 33 -17.68 -15.39 13.18
N ASN A 34 -17.14 -15.59 14.38
CA ASN A 34 -15.97 -14.82 14.84
C ASN A 34 -14.74 -15.11 13.99
N THR A 35 -14.48 -16.38 13.67
CA THR A 35 -13.36 -16.78 12.80
C THR A 35 -13.51 -16.20 11.40
N GLU A 36 -14.73 -16.17 10.85
CA GLU A 36 -14.99 -15.53 9.55
C GLU A 36 -14.64 -14.05 9.58
N GLN A 37 -15.09 -13.31 10.60
CA GLN A 37 -14.80 -11.88 10.74
C GLN A 37 -13.29 -11.60 10.82
N GLU A 38 -12.56 -12.35 11.65
CA GLU A 38 -11.11 -12.22 11.77
C GLU A 38 -10.40 -12.51 10.44
N THR A 39 -10.83 -13.54 9.73
CA THR A 39 -10.29 -13.93 8.43
C THR A 39 -10.54 -12.81 7.40
N LEU A 40 -11.73 -12.23 7.36
CA LEU A 40 -12.03 -11.11 6.46
C LEU A 40 -11.17 -9.88 6.73
N LEU A 41 -10.93 -9.54 8.01
CA LEU A 41 -10.06 -8.43 8.38
C LEU A 41 -8.60 -8.67 7.95
N GLN A 42 -8.10 -9.90 8.10
CA GLN A 42 -6.76 -10.27 7.64
C GLN A 42 -6.65 -10.21 6.11
N LEU A 43 -7.62 -10.76 5.39
CA LEU A 43 -7.66 -10.73 3.92
C LEU A 43 -7.70 -9.29 3.39
N ASN A 44 -8.46 -8.40 4.00
CA ASN A 44 -8.51 -6.99 3.59
C ASN A 44 -7.15 -6.31 3.79
N SER A 45 -6.46 -6.58 4.89
CA SER A 45 -5.11 -6.05 5.13
C SER A 45 -4.10 -6.55 4.10
N ILE A 46 -4.16 -7.84 3.73
CA ILE A 46 -3.28 -8.42 2.70
C ILE A 46 -3.58 -7.83 1.32
N LYS A 47 -4.86 -7.66 0.97
CA LYS A 47 -5.27 -7.02 -0.29
C LYS A 47 -4.76 -5.60 -0.39
N GLU A 48 -4.88 -4.81 0.68
CA GLU A 48 -4.38 -3.44 0.75
C GLU A 48 -2.87 -3.37 0.50
N LEU A 49 -2.07 -4.22 1.17
CA LEU A 49 -0.63 -4.28 1.00
C LEU A 49 -0.23 -4.72 -0.43
N ASN A 50 -0.91 -5.72 -0.98
CA ASN A 50 -0.64 -6.20 -2.34
C ASN A 50 -0.97 -5.15 -3.39
N LEU A 51 -2.11 -4.46 -3.26
CA LEU A 51 -2.49 -3.38 -4.17
C LEU A 51 -1.49 -2.24 -4.11
N ALA A 52 -1.13 -1.78 -2.91
CA ALA A 52 -0.14 -0.73 -2.71
C ALA A 52 1.22 -1.10 -3.32
N SER A 53 1.72 -2.31 -3.02
CA SER A 53 2.97 -2.82 -3.60
C SER A 53 2.94 -2.85 -5.13
N THR A 54 1.82 -3.28 -5.72
CA THR A 54 1.65 -3.35 -7.17
C THR A 54 1.68 -1.96 -7.80
N ILE A 55 0.97 -0.98 -7.21
CA ILE A 55 0.94 0.39 -7.70
C ILE A 55 2.33 1.02 -7.63
N ILE A 56 3.00 0.92 -6.49
CA ILE A 56 4.33 1.49 -6.29
C ILE A 56 5.36 0.87 -7.24
N ARG A 57 5.35 -0.46 -7.39
CA ARG A 57 6.23 -1.16 -8.33
C ARG A 57 5.99 -0.73 -9.77
N ARG A 58 4.73 -0.59 -10.16
CA ARG A 58 4.37 -0.12 -11.50
C ARG A 58 4.91 1.29 -11.74
N ASP A 59 4.65 2.22 -10.81
CA ASP A 59 5.04 3.60 -10.96
C ASP A 59 6.57 3.77 -10.98
N LEU A 60 7.30 3.03 -10.13
CA LEU A 60 8.76 3.03 -10.11
C LEU A 60 9.37 2.39 -11.37
N ARG A 61 8.76 1.36 -11.93
CA ARG A 61 9.23 0.73 -13.17
C ARG A 61 8.97 1.55 -14.42
N GLN A 62 8.09 2.53 -14.34
CA GLN A 62 7.73 3.44 -15.43
C GLN A 62 8.35 4.82 -15.26
N ILE A 63 9.35 4.96 -14.40
CA ILE A 63 10.06 6.22 -14.19
C ILE A 63 10.60 6.75 -15.52
N VAL A 64 10.42 8.06 -15.71
CA VAL A 64 11.01 8.81 -16.82
C VAL A 64 12.00 9.82 -16.24
N ASN A 65 13.26 9.73 -16.67
CA ASN A 65 14.32 10.59 -16.19
C ASN A 65 14.32 11.92 -16.96
N ILE A 66 13.46 12.83 -16.53
CA ILE A 66 13.34 14.19 -17.10
C ILE A 66 13.51 15.24 -16.01
N ASN A 67 13.99 16.42 -16.40
CA ASN A 67 14.18 17.53 -15.48
C ASN A 67 12.84 17.93 -14.85
N SER A 68 12.83 17.94 -13.52
CA SER A 68 11.68 18.34 -12.73
C SER A 68 11.80 19.81 -12.32
N LYS A 69 10.67 20.52 -12.32
CA LYS A 69 10.56 21.92 -11.86
C LYS A 69 9.67 22.00 -10.63
N ASP A 70 9.89 23.00 -9.80
CA ASP A 70 8.96 23.34 -8.74
C ASP A 70 7.66 23.97 -9.28
N PHE A 71 6.73 24.35 -8.38
CA PHE A 71 5.46 24.98 -8.78
C PHE A 71 5.63 26.40 -9.30
N TYR A 72 6.80 27.01 -9.15
CA TYR A 72 7.14 28.35 -9.63
C TYR A 72 7.96 28.31 -10.92
N GLY A 73 8.25 27.10 -11.45
CA GLY A 73 8.99 26.91 -12.70
C GLY A 73 10.51 26.83 -12.55
N ASN A 74 11.06 26.88 -11.32
CA ASN A 74 12.49 26.71 -11.07
C ASN A 74 12.90 25.24 -11.17
N ASN A 75 14.11 24.97 -11.63
CA ASN A 75 14.62 23.61 -11.69
C ASN A 75 14.80 23.05 -10.26
N LEU A 76 14.29 21.85 -10.05
CA LEU A 76 14.55 21.11 -8.81
C LEU A 76 15.96 20.52 -8.83
N TYR A 77 16.47 20.25 -7.62
CA TYR A 77 17.82 19.70 -7.43
C TYR A 77 18.00 18.29 -8.03
N GLY A 78 16.91 17.60 -8.38
CA GLY A 78 16.98 16.26 -8.96
C GLY A 78 15.71 15.87 -9.68
N ASN A 79 15.79 14.78 -10.44
CA ASN A 79 14.66 14.20 -11.18
C ASN A 79 13.90 13.14 -10.38
N PHE A 80 14.58 12.58 -9.37
CA PHE A 80 14.06 11.66 -8.39
C PHE A 80 14.47 12.22 -7.02
N ILE A 81 13.52 12.49 -6.14
CA ILE A 81 13.79 13.28 -4.94
C ILE A 81 13.16 12.60 -3.72
N SER A 82 13.98 12.39 -2.70
CA SER A 82 13.55 12.05 -1.36
C SER A 82 14.55 12.65 -0.37
N GLN A 83 14.08 13.51 0.51
CA GLN A 83 14.92 14.15 1.53
C GLN A 83 14.91 13.33 2.82
N ILE A 84 15.99 13.42 3.58
CA ILE A 84 16.10 12.82 4.91
C ILE A 84 14.92 13.32 5.76
N ASN A 85 14.25 12.41 6.44
CA ASN A 85 13.10 12.70 7.34
C ASN A 85 11.85 13.29 6.66
N SER A 86 11.82 13.45 5.33
CA SER A 86 10.64 13.99 4.66
C SER A 86 9.48 12.98 4.57
N GLN A 87 9.76 11.68 4.79
CA GLN A 87 8.79 10.60 4.57
C GLN A 87 8.05 10.71 3.23
N SER A 88 8.72 11.30 2.25
CA SER A 88 8.19 11.52 0.92
C SER A 88 9.18 11.13 -0.17
N LEU A 89 8.62 10.71 -1.30
CA LEU A 89 9.35 10.31 -2.50
C LEU A 89 8.65 10.91 -3.71
N MET A 90 9.36 11.64 -4.57
CA MET A 90 8.84 12.30 -5.75
C MET A 90 9.65 11.95 -7.00
N PHE A 91 8.96 11.67 -8.10
CA PHE A 91 9.55 11.39 -9.42
C PHE A 91 8.52 11.56 -10.53
N ASN A 92 8.97 11.51 -11.78
CA ASN A 92 8.11 11.47 -12.95
C ASN A 92 7.96 10.04 -13.47
N SER A 93 6.74 9.65 -13.84
CA SER A 93 6.43 8.32 -14.36
C SER A 93 5.55 8.41 -15.59
N ASN A 94 5.71 7.46 -16.52
CA ASN A 94 4.89 7.32 -17.72
C ASN A 94 3.59 6.59 -17.35
N ILE A 95 2.51 7.34 -17.20
CA ILE A 95 1.19 6.80 -16.89
C ILE A 95 0.36 6.83 -18.18
N LYS A 96 -0.03 5.65 -18.68
CA LYS A 96 -0.92 5.56 -19.85
C LYS A 96 -2.16 6.41 -19.60
N SER A 97 -2.35 7.44 -20.43
CA SER A 97 -3.58 8.22 -20.47
C SER A 97 -4.58 7.52 -21.39
N LEU A 98 -5.87 7.62 -21.06
CA LEU A 98 -6.95 7.19 -21.96
C LEU A 98 -7.21 8.19 -23.10
N SER A 99 -6.63 9.38 -23.02
CA SER A 99 -6.75 10.47 -23.99
C SER A 99 -5.39 10.80 -24.58
N ASN A 100 -5.32 10.94 -25.89
CA ASN A 100 -4.11 11.34 -26.62
C ASN A 100 -3.75 12.83 -26.44
N GLU A 101 -4.62 13.62 -25.82
CA GLU A 101 -4.46 15.07 -25.68
C GLU A 101 -3.64 15.48 -24.45
N VAL A 102 -3.39 14.57 -23.54
CA VAL A 102 -2.68 14.86 -22.27
C VAL A 102 -1.36 14.10 -22.23
N SER A 103 -0.27 14.79 -21.86
CA SER A 103 1.03 14.17 -21.69
C SER A 103 0.93 12.90 -20.84
N PRO A 104 1.49 11.77 -21.27
CA PRO A 104 1.52 10.54 -20.49
C PRO A 104 2.46 10.63 -19.28
N ILE A 105 3.38 11.61 -19.26
CA ILE A 105 4.34 11.76 -18.18
C ILE A 105 3.72 12.60 -17.06
N LYS A 106 3.63 12.02 -15.88
CA LYS A 106 3.01 12.61 -14.71
C LYS A 106 4.00 12.63 -13.54
N ARG A 107 3.93 13.68 -12.72
CA ARG A 107 4.61 13.68 -11.42
C ARG A 107 3.85 12.80 -10.46
N ILE A 108 4.58 11.91 -9.81
CA ILE A 108 4.09 11.04 -8.74
C ILE A 108 4.80 11.44 -7.45
N GLN A 109 4.04 11.56 -6.39
CA GLN A 109 4.56 11.77 -5.05
C GLN A 109 3.93 10.78 -4.09
N TYR A 110 4.77 10.10 -3.32
CA TYR A 110 4.38 9.28 -2.18
C TYR A 110 4.74 10.03 -0.92
N GLU A 111 3.85 10.04 0.05
CA GLU A 111 4.11 10.66 1.35
C GLU A 111 3.28 10.02 2.45
N LEU A 112 3.72 10.17 3.68
CA LEU A 112 2.95 9.79 4.86
C LEU A 112 2.15 11.00 5.35
N ASP A 113 0.83 10.90 5.33
CA ASP A 113 -0.10 11.91 5.84
C ASP A 113 -1.07 11.27 6.83
N ASN A 114 -1.04 11.72 8.10
CA ASN A 114 -1.91 11.21 9.17
C ASN A 114 -1.89 9.67 9.29
N ASN A 115 -0.71 9.05 9.29
CA ASN A 115 -0.54 7.60 9.36
C ASN A 115 -1.13 6.84 8.14
N ILE A 116 -1.30 7.52 7.01
CA ILE A 116 -1.74 6.93 5.76
C ILE A 116 -0.67 7.16 4.70
N LEU A 117 -0.21 6.09 4.07
CA LEU A 117 0.61 6.22 2.86
C LEU A 117 -0.29 6.65 1.72
N ILE A 118 -0.07 7.85 1.24
CA ILE A 118 -0.80 8.40 0.11
C ILE A 118 0.07 8.47 -1.14
N ARG A 119 -0.59 8.37 -2.28
CA ARG A 119 -0.04 8.60 -3.60
C ARG A 119 -0.74 9.80 -4.21
N LYS A 120 0.02 10.83 -4.55
CA LYS A 120 -0.44 11.98 -5.34
C LYS A 120 0.01 11.79 -6.78
N GLN A 121 -0.88 11.97 -7.71
CA GLN A 121 -0.60 12.01 -9.14
C GLN A 121 -1.02 13.36 -9.70
N TYR A 122 -0.05 14.16 -10.08
CA TYR A 122 -0.30 15.43 -10.76
C TYR A 122 -0.67 15.22 -12.23
N PHE A 123 -1.33 16.19 -12.84
CA PHE A 123 -1.75 16.08 -14.23
C PHE A 123 -0.63 16.35 -15.23
N SER A 124 0.52 16.85 -14.79
CA SER A 124 1.72 17.06 -15.62
C SER A 124 2.99 16.62 -14.88
N SER A 125 4.11 16.53 -15.61
CA SER A 125 5.43 16.31 -15.04
C SER A 125 5.96 17.53 -14.26
N ASN A 126 5.53 18.72 -14.66
CA ASN A 126 5.88 20.00 -14.04
C ASN A 126 4.61 20.77 -13.73
N PRO A 127 3.86 20.41 -12.67
CA PRO A 127 2.65 21.11 -12.27
C PRO A 127 2.98 22.52 -11.77
N TYR A 128 2.12 23.46 -12.00
CA TYR A 128 2.19 24.84 -11.50
C TYR A 128 1.28 25.08 -10.29
N ASP A 129 0.39 24.13 -10.01
CA ASP A 129 -0.49 24.15 -8.84
C ASP A 129 -0.18 22.93 -7.95
N GLN A 130 0.10 23.21 -6.67
CA GLN A 130 0.42 22.17 -5.71
C GLN A 130 -0.79 21.35 -5.26
N ASP A 131 -2.00 21.86 -5.46
CA ASP A 131 -3.25 21.23 -5.03
C ASP A 131 -3.97 20.51 -6.17
N ASP A 132 -3.47 20.63 -7.42
CA ASP A 132 -4.05 20.00 -8.60
C ASP A 132 -3.50 18.57 -8.83
N PHE A 133 -4.01 17.62 -8.03
CA PHE A 133 -3.61 16.21 -8.11
C PHE A 133 -4.76 15.25 -7.78
N ILE A 134 -4.61 14.02 -8.24
CA ILE A 134 -5.44 12.88 -7.82
C ILE A 134 -4.78 12.23 -6.61
N LYS A 135 -5.49 12.18 -5.47
CA LYS A 135 -5.04 11.53 -4.23
C LYS A 135 -5.58 10.10 -4.16
N ILE A 136 -4.70 9.15 -3.86
CA ILE A 136 -5.05 7.74 -3.60
C ILE A 136 -4.47 7.34 -2.25
N GLU A 137 -5.30 6.88 -1.33
CA GLU A 137 -4.87 6.28 -0.08
C GLU A 137 -4.47 4.82 -0.35
N LEU A 138 -3.22 4.48 -0.08
CA LEU A 138 -2.67 3.16 -0.38
C LEU A 138 -2.70 2.23 0.83
N ILE A 139 -2.21 2.69 1.98
CA ILE A 139 -2.12 1.88 3.19
C ILE A 139 -2.46 2.75 4.39
N LYS A 140 -3.36 2.26 5.24
CA LYS A 140 -3.78 2.94 6.48
C LYS A 140 -3.07 2.36 7.70
N ASN A 141 -2.99 3.18 8.74
CA ASN A 141 -2.38 2.83 10.03
C ASN A 141 -0.94 2.37 9.87
N ILE A 142 -0.14 3.22 9.20
CA ILE A 142 1.31 3.06 9.06
C ILE A 142 2.00 3.94 10.09
N ASP A 143 3.00 3.36 10.72
CA ASP A 143 3.97 4.05 11.53
C ASP A 143 5.35 3.94 10.84
N ASN A 144 6.20 4.97 11.03
CA ASN A 144 7.62 4.94 10.65
C ASN A 144 7.92 4.63 9.18
N LEU A 145 7.29 5.35 8.23
CA LEU A 145 7.66 5.23 6.82
C LEU A 145 9.08 5.78 6.57
N SER A 146 9.91 5.01 5.87
CA SER A 146 11.22 5.46 5.41
C SER A 146 11.53 4.97 4.00
N PHE A 147 12.31 5.77 3.28
CA PHE A 147 12.84 5.45 1.96
C PHE A 147 14.35 5.37 2.02
N SER A 148 14.94 4.37 1.36
CA SER A 148 16.38 4.24 1.20
C SER A 148 16.71 3.86 -0.24
N PHE A 149 17.88 4.30 -0.71
CA PHE A 149 18.28 4.22 -2.10
C PHE A 149 19.66 3.57 -2.21
N PHE A 150 19.80 2.57 -3.08
CA PHE A 150 21.05 1.87 -3.29
C PHE A 150 21.87 2.53 -4.39
N HIS A 151 23.09 2.93 -4.04
CA HIS A 151 24.06 3.52 -4.95
C HIS A 151 25.48 3.23 -4.45
N GLU A 152 26.41 2.92 -5.38
CA GLU A 152 27.83 2.65 -5.06
C GLU A 152 28.03 1.70 -3.87
N ASN A 153 27.33 0.55 -3.90
CA ASN A 153 27.38 -0.52 -2.88
C ASN A 153 26.93 -0.12 -1.47
N SER A 154 26.19 0.99 -1.32
CA SER A 154 25.67 1.43 -0.03
C SER A 154 24.22 1.91 -0.11
N TRP A 155 23.51 1.87 1.04
CA TRP A 155 22.16 2.42 1.18
C TRP A 155 22.21 3.84 1.72
N HIS A 156 21.52 4.76 1.08
CA HIS A 156 21.40 6.17 1.45
C HIS A 156 19.96 6.50 1.82
N GLN A 157 19.77 7.37 2.81
CA GLN A 157 18.44 7.78 3.30
C GLN A 157 17.85 8.99 2.55
N SER A 158 18.57 9.49 1.56
CA SER A 158 18.11 10.60 0.71
C SER A 158 18.55 10.38 -0.73
N TRP A 159 17.81 10.98 -1.64
CA TRP A 159 18.19 11.03 -3.06
C TRP A 159 17.82 12.40 -3.64
N PRO A 160 18.68 13.07 -4.41
CA PRO A 160 20.03 12.67 -4.80
C PRO A 160 21.03 12.63 -3.62
N VAL A 161 22.05 11.75 -3.73
CA VAL A 161 23.12 11.66 -2.72
C VAL A 161 24.15 12.79 -2.88
N SER A 162 24.36 13.22 -4.12
CA SER A 162 25.33 14.26 -4.50
C SER A 162 24.87 14.96 -5.79
N LEU A 163 25.56 16.05 -6.16
CA LEU A 163 25.34 16.74 -7.46
C LEU A 163 25.44 15.78 -8.65
N ASN A 164 26.38 14.83 -8.60
CA ASN A 164 26.59 13.85 -9.69
C ASN A 164 25.44 12.84 -9.82
N THR A 165 24.57 12.71 -8.82
CA THR A 165 23.42 11.81 -8.81
C THR A 165 22.11 12.54 -9.06
N SER A 166 22.10 13.87 -9.19
CA SER A 166 20.88 14.67 -9.37
C SER A 166 20.06 14.28 -10.60
N ASN A 167 20.74 13.91 -11.70
CA ASN A 167 20.10 13.46 -12.93
C ASN A 167 20.10 11.93 -13.09
N LYS A 168 20.34 11.21 -12.00
CA LYS A 168 20.34 9.74 -12.00
C LYS A 168 19.15 9.22 -11.18
N ILE A 169 18.77 7.99 -11.48
CA ILE A 169 17.78 7.23 -10.74
C ILE A 169 18.52 6.17 -9.92
N PRO A 170 18.12 5.89 -8.66
CA PRO A 170 18.79 4.89 -7.86
C PRO A 170 18.64 3.48 -8.46
N ILE A 171 19.62 2.62 -8.21
CA ILE A 171 19.62 1.23 -8.70
C ILE A 171 18.49 0.44 -8.05
N LEU A 172 18.31 0.60 -6.72
CA LEU A 172 17.22 0.00 -5.96
C LEU A 172 16.59 1.05 -5.05
N VAL A 173 15.30 0.93 -4.84
CA VAL A 173 14.52 1.70 -3.88
C VAL A 173 14.02 0.75 -2.80
N LYS A 174 14.33 1.03 -1.55
CA LYS A 174 13.84 0.31 -0.39
C LYS A 174 12.81 1.18 0.33
N ILE A 175 11.66 0.60 0.62
CA ILE A 175 10.56 1.22 1.35
C ILE A 175 10.32 0.39 2.60
N GLU A 176 10.46 0.99 3.76
CA GLU A 176 10.30 0.34 5.07
C GLU A 176 9.20 1.06 5.84
N PHE A 177 8.31 0.31 6.45
CA PHE A 177 7.23 0.85 7.28
C PHE A 177 6.76 -0.18 8.29
N THR A 178 6.15 0.31 9.37
CA THR A 178 5.52 -0.51 10.41
C THR A 178 4.00 -0.39 10.30
N LYS A 179 3.30 -1.51 10.38
CA LYS A 179 1.82 -1.57 10.45
C LYS A 179 1.40 -2.61 11.46
N LYS A 180 0.60 -2.21 12.46
CA LYS A 180 0.16 -3.12 13.54
C LYS A 180 1.32 -3.88 14.20
N ASN A 181 2.39 -3.18 14.53
CA ASN A 181 3.63 -3.72 15.14
C ASN A 181 4.36 -4.77 14.29
N LYS A 182 4.08 -4.85 12.98
CA LYS A 182 4.84 -5.66 12.02
C LYS A 182 5.61 -4.77 11.09
N GLU A 183 6.87 -5.09 10.88
CA GLU A 183 7.75 -4.42 9.94
C GLU A 183 7.59 -5.00 8.55
N TYR A 184 7.53 -4.13 7.57
CA TYR A 184 7.45 -4.47 6.14
C TYR A 184 8.58 -3.78 5.40
N THR A 185 9.24 -4.55 4.53
CA THR A 185 10.31 -4.04 3.67
C THR A 185 10.03 -4.43 2.23
N TRP A 186 9.97 -3.44 1.36
CA TRP A 186 9.89 -3.65 -0.09
C TRP A 186 11.14 -3.13 -0.76
N ILE A 187 11.80 -3.99 -1.52
CA ILE A 187 12.93 -3.62 -2.38
C ILE A 187 12.45 -3.68 -3.82
N ILE A 188 12.62 -2.58 -4.53
CA ILE A 188 12.11 -2.41 -5.89
C ILE A 188 13.24 -1.94 -6.78
N ASP A 189 13.42 -2.62 -7.90
CA ASP A 189 14.28 -2.20 -9.00
C ASP A 189 13.45 -1.31 -9.93
N PRO A 190 13.81 -0.04 -10.12
CA PRO A 190 13.16 0.87 -11.07
C PRO A 190 13.32 0.47 -12.54
N ASN A 191 14.23 -0.46 -12.86
CA ASN A 191 14.48 -1.05 -14.17
C ASN A 191 14.54 -0.04 -15.33
N ILE A 192 15.49 0.87 -15.26
CA ILE A 192 15.68 1.98 -16.21
C ILE A 192 16.25 1.53 -17.55
N THR A 193 16.68 0.28 -17.69
CA THR A 193 17.37 -0.24 -18.88
C THR A 193 16.50 -0.34 -20.14
N HIS A 194 15.22 0.03 -20.08
CA HIS A 194 14.30 -0.03 -21.21
C HIS A 194 13.89 1.35 -21.75
N VAL A 195 14.58 2.42 -21.39
CA VAL A 195 14.39 3.73 -22.03
C VAL A 195 15.46 3.88 -23.10
N LEU A 196 15.18 3.31 -24.24
CA LEU A 196 15.76 3.68 -25.54
C LEU A 196 14.70 4.42 -26.32
#